data_0d53bc16aaf64691f2f6b795392db28c
#
_entry.id   0d53bc16aaf64691f2f6b795392db28c
#
_cell.length_a   1.000
_cell.length_b   1.000
_cell.length_c   1.000
_cell.angle_alpha   90.00
_cell.angle_beta   90.00
_cell.angle_gamma   90.00
#
_symmetry.space_group_name_H-M   'P 1'
#
loop_
_entity.id
_entity.type
_entity.pdbx_description
1 polymer ?
#
loop_
_entity_poly.entity_id
_entity_poly.type
_entity_poly.pdbx_seq_one_letter_code
_entity_poly.pdbx_strand_id
1 'polypeptide(L)'
;LNIIGGLDRYTSGDLMINGKSTKEFTDGDWDTYRNHSIGFVFQSYNLIPHQTVLANVELALTLSGVSKKERRERAAEALRKVGLGEQINKRPSQMSGGQMQRVAIARAIVNNPDIILADEPTGALDSETSVQIMEILKDIAKDKLIIMVTHNPDLAKRYSTRIISILDGEITNDTDPFVPQKSDYDGEKEKAEEEKKKGKKASMSTSTAFSLSLRNLTTKKARTFLTAFAGS
;
A
#
# COMPACT_ATOMS: atom_id res chain seq x y z
N LEU A 1 8.40 8.92 0.78
CA LEU A 1 7.58 7.74 1.05
C LEU A 1 8.28 6.43 0.66
N ASN A 2 8.96 6.37 -0.49
CA ASN A 2 9.58 5.15 -1.02
C ASN A 2 10.60 4.54 -0.04
N ILE A 3 11.40 5.37 0.63
CA ILE A 3 12.36 4.91 1.64
C ILE A 3 11.63 4.28 2.84
N ILE A 4 10.60 4.95 3.37
CA ILE A 4 9.80 4.44 4.49
C ILE A 4 9.13 3.12 4.12
N GLY A 5 8.66 3.01 2.88
CA GLY A 5 8.01 1.80 2.36
C GLY A 5 8.96 0.69 1.92
N GLY A 6 10.28 0.90 2.02
CA GLY A 6 11.28 -0.08 1.58
C GLY A 6 11.30 -0.33 0.07
N LEU A 7 10.86 0.64 -0.72
CA LEU A 7 10.92 0.59 -2.19
C LEU A 7 12.21 1.21 -2.73
N ASP A 8 12.89 2.02 -1.92
CA ASP A 8 14.15 2.68 -2.25
C ASP A 8 15.07 2.70 -1.03
N ARG A 9 16.37 2.93 -1.26
CA ARG A 9 17.39 2.96 -0.21
C ARG A 9 17.85 4.40 0.04
N TYR A 10 18.10 4.73 1.31
CA TYR A 10 18.71 6.01 1.69
C TYR A 10 20.23 5.96 1.53
N THR A 11 20.85 7.10 1.21
CA THR A 11 22.30 7.22 1.02
C THR A 11 23.05 7.28 2.37
N SER A 12 22.47 7.93 3.36
CA SER A 12 23.05 8.09 4.69
C SER A 12 21.95 8.23 5.75
N GLY A 13 22.32 8.21 7.01
CA GLY A 13 21.38 8.21 8.13
C GLY A 13 20.98 6.81 8.58
N ASP A 14 19.87 6.71 9.30
CA ASP A 14 19.28 5.44 9.74
C ASP A 14 17.75 5.58 9.82
N LEU A 15 17.04 4.52 9.43
CA LEU A 15 15.60 4.39 9.61
C LEU A 15 15.35 3.25 10.58
N MET A 16 14.69 3.59 11.70
CA MET A 16 14.29 2.62 12.70
C MET A 16 12.82 2.24 12.48
N ILE A 17 12.53 0.95 12.45
CA ILE A 17 11.16 0.41 12.35
C ILE A 17 10.98 -0.57 13.49
N ASN A 18 10.01 -0.33 14.37
CA ASN A 18 9.75 -1.15 15.55
C ASN A 18 11.03 -1.41 16.37
N GLY A 19 11.83 -0.36 16.62
CA GLY A 19 13.07 -0.44 17.40
C GLY A 19 14.24 -1.17 16.73
N LYS A 20 14.10 -1.62 15.46
CA LYS A 20 15.18 -2.27 14.70
C LYS A 20 15.66 -1.35 13.57
N SER A 21 16.98 -1.17 13.46
CA SER A 21 17.57 -0.43 12.32
C SER A 21 17.32 -1.18 11.00
N THR A 22 16.90 -0.45 9.98
CA THR A 22 16.70 -1.03 8.65
C THR A 22 18.00 -1.40 7.94
N LYS A 23 19.16 -0.98 8.47
CA LYS A 23 20.48 -1.48 8.05
C LYS A 23 20.67 -2.98 8.32
N GLU A 24 19.94 -3.50 9.32
CA GLU A 24 19.95 -4.91 9.70
C GLU A 24 18.88 -5.74 8.99
N PHE A 25 18.04 -5.10 8.16
CA PHE A 25 16.98 -5.80 7.45
C PHE A 25 17.55 -6.64 6.31
N THR A 26 17.17 -7.91 6.30
CA THR A 26 17.35 -8.80 5.16
C THR A 26 16.25 -8.53 4.11
N ASP A 27 16.40 -9.06 2.90
CA ASP A 27 15.35 -8.99 1.88
C ASP A 27 14.04 -9.62 2.37
N GLY A 28 14.11 -10.70 3.16
CA GLY A 28 12.93 -11.31 3.78
C GLY A 28 12.26 -10.45 4.85
N ASP A 29 13.02 -9.63 5.60
CA ASP A 29 12.46 -8.65 6.55
C ASP A 29 11.70 -7.56 5.78
N TRP A 30 12.27 -7.05 4.69
CA TRP A 30 11.63 -6.07 3.82
C TRP A 30 10.37 -6.62 3.15
N ASP A 31 10.38 -7.86 2.68
CA ASP A 31 9.20 -8.50 2.09
C ASP A 31 8.09 -8.67 3.14
N THR A 32 8.44 -9.08 4.35
CA THR A 32 7.50 -9.20 5.44
C THR A 32 6.91 -7.85 5.81
N TYR A 33 7.73 -6.81 5.94
CA TYR A 33 7.31 -5.46 6.25
C TYR A 33 6.36 -4.90 5.19
N ARG A 34 6.71 -4.99 3.90
CA ARG A 34 5.86 -4.54 2.79
C ARG A 34 4.53 -5.28 2.70
N ASN A 35 4.53 -6.59 2.98
CA ASN A 35 3.34 -7.41 2.83
C ASN A 35 2.37 -7.31 4.02
N HIS A 36 2.86 -7.02 5.23
CA HIS A 36 2.04 -7.07 6.44
C HIS A 36 1.88 -5.72 7.14
N SER A 37 2.91 -4.87 7.13
CA SER A 37 2.90 -3.63 7.90
C SER A 37 2.57 -2.39 7.07
N ILE A 38 2.71 -2.45 5.74
CA ILE A 38 2.54 -1.29 4.87
C ILE A 38 1.42 -1.51 3.84
N GLY A 39 0.58 -0.48 3.68
CA GLY A 39 -0.32 -0.32 2.54
C GLY A 39 0.08 0.88 1.69
N PHE A 40 0.08 0.74 0.36
CA PHE A 40 0.43 1.84 -0.55
C PHE A 40 -0.79 2.34 -1.31
N VAL A 41 -0.95 3.66 -1.33
CA VAL A 41 -1.93 4.39 -2.16
C VAL A 41 -1.15 5.36 -3.03
N PHE A 42 -1.20 5.20 -4.35
CA PHE A 42 -0.47 6.02 -5.33
C PHE A 42 -1.43 6.93 -6.09
N GLN A 43 -0.93 8.05 -6.59
CA GLN A 43 -1.66 8.97 -7.47
C GLN A 43 -2.18 8.27 -8.75
N SER A 44 -1.38 7.39 -9.34
CA SER A 44 -1.70 6.70 -10.61
C SER A 44 -2.53 5.43 -10.43
N TYR A 45 -3.13 5.18 -9.28
CA TYR A 45 -3.92 4.00 -8.90
C TYR A 45 -3.19 2.67 -9.01
N ASN A 46 -2.33 2.46 -9.99
CA ASN A 46 -1.54 1.25 -10.27
C ASN A 46 -2.41 -0.02 -10.30
N LEU A 47 -3.56 0.06 -10.99
CA LEU A 47 -4.47 -1.06 -11.18
C LEU A 47 -4.14 -1.83 -12.46
N ILE A 48 -4.34 -3.14 -12.44
CA ILE A 48 -4.17 -4.01 -13.60
C ILE A 48 -5.43 -3.89 -14.49
N PRO A 49 -5.33 -3.31 -15.70
CA PRO A 49 -6.51 -2.90 -16.49
C PRO A 49 -7.41 -4.04 -16.95
N HIS A 50 -6.81 -5.23 -17.20
CA HIS A 50 -7.53 -6.40 -17.69
C HIS A 50 -8.13 -7.27 -16.58
N GLN A 51 -7.83 -6.97 -15.31
CA GLN A 51 -8.41 -7.65 -14.15
C GLN A 51 -9.63 -6.91 -13.63
N THR A 52 -10.51 -7.66 -12.93
CA THR A 52 -11.64 -7.05 -12.22
C THR A 52 -11.15 -6.22 -11.02
N VAL A 53 -12.01 -5.35 -10.53
CA VAL A 53 -11.80 -4.60 -9.29
C VAL A 53 -11.48 -5.55 -8.12
N LEU A 54 -12.26 -6.62 -7.95
CA LEU A 54 -12.01 -7.63 -6.94
C LEU A 54 -10.62 -8.27 -7.08
N ALA A 55 -10.25 -8.69 -8.30
CA ALA A 55 -8.97 -9.34 -8.56
C ALA A 55 -7.77 -8.41 -8.31
N ASN A 56 -7.93 -7.11 -8.54
CA ASN A 56 -6.91 -6.10 -8.20
C ASN A 56 -6.66 -6.00 -6.69
N VAL A 57 -7.70 -6.15 -5.88
CA VAL A 57 -7.56 -6.14 -4.40
C VAL A 57 -7.06 -7.50 -3.90
N GLU A 58 -7.55 -8.62 -4.43
CA GLU A 58 -7.08 -9.97 -4.11
C GLU A 58 -5.56 -10.14 -4.31
N LEU A 59 -4.97 -9.39 -5.25
CA LEU A 59 -3.54 -9.48 -5.57
C LEU A 59 -2.65 -9.23 -4.35
N ALA A 60 -2.99 -8.23 -3.52
CA ALA A 60 -2.24 -7.92 -2.31
C ALA A 60 -2.22 -9.09 -1.30
N LEU A 61 -3.25 -9.93 -1.29
CA LEU A 61 -3.36 -11.09 -0.43
C LEU A 61 -2.66 -12.34 -1.00
N THR A 62 -2.24 -12.31 -2.26
CA THR A 62 -1.66 -13.49 -2.93
C THR A 62 -0.33 -13.89 -2.31
N LEU A 63 0.45 -12.92 -1.84
CA LEU A 63 1.75 -13.13 -1.21
C LEU A 63 1.66 -13.46 0.29
N SER A 64 0.48 -13.29 0.90
CA SER A 64 0.27 -13.49 2.34
C SER A 64 -0.10 -14.94 2.71
N GLY A 65 -0.03 -15.90 1.77
CA GLY A 65 -0.33 -17.33 2.03
C GLY A 65 -1.81 -17.63 2.32
N VAL A 66 -2.70 -16.69 2.09
CA VAL A 66 -4.14 -16.79 2.37
C VAL A 66 -4.85 -17.64 1.32
N SER A 67 -5.80 -18.49 1.72
CA SER A 67 -6.56 -19.34 0.81
C SER A 67 -7.37 -18.54 -0.22
N LYS A 68 -7.64 -19.11 -1.40
CA LYS A 68 -8.40 -18.40 -2.46
C LYS A 68 -9.77 -17.93 -1.99
N LYS A 69 -10.48 -18.73 -1.19
CA LYS A 69 -11.79 -18.38 -0.63
C LYS A 69 -11.68 -17.18 0.30
N GLU A 70 -10.77 -17.23 1.25
CA GLU A 70 -10.55 -16.17 2.21
C GLU A 70 -10.05 -14.86 1.53
N ARG A 71 -9.16 -14.95 0.54
CA ARG A 71 -8.73 -13.77 -0.25
C ARG A 71 -9.92 -13.05 -0.86
N ARG A 72 -10.83 -13.83 -1.49
CA ARG A 72 -12.02 -13.27 -2.13
C ARG A 72 -12.95 -12.59 -1.12
N GLU A 73 -13.18 -13.20 0.03
CA GLU A 73 -14.02 -12.67 1.09
C GLU A 73 -13.43 -11.36 1.66
N ARG A 74 -12.14 -11.36 2.00
CA ARG A 74 -11.44 -10.17 2.52
C ARG A 74 -11.38 -9.04 1.50
N ALA A 75 -11.11 -9.35 0.24
CA ALA A 75 -11.08 -8.35 -0.83
C ALA A 75 -12.47 -7.72 -1.06
N ALA A 76 -13.54 -8.54 -1.05
CA ALA A 76 -14.89 -8.03 -1.18
C ALA A 76 -15.29 -7.16 0.02
N GLU A 77 -14.86 -7.51 1.22
CA GLU A 77 -15.10 -6.69 2.42
C GLU A 77 -14.33 -5.36 2.36
N ALA A 78 -13.07 -5.36 1.96
CA ALA A 78 -12.29 -4.12 1.79
C ALA A 78 -12.95 -3.19 0.75
N LEU A 79 -13.49 -3.74 -0.35
CA LEU A 79 -14.23 -2.97 -1.34
C LEU A 79 -15.54 -2.40 -0.79
N ARG A 80 -16.26 -3.14 0.06
CA ARG A 80 -17.46 -2.61 0.75
C ARG A 80 -17.12 -1.44 1.67
N LYS A 81 -16.01 -1.52 2.41
CA LYS A 81 -15.55 -0.43 3.30
C LYS A 81 -15.31 0.89 2.57
N VAL A 82 -14.93 0.84 1.30
CA VAL A 82 -14.73 2.04 0.47
C VAL A 82 -15.93 2.35 -0.44
N GLY A 83 -17.10 1.72 -0.23
CA GLY A 83 -18.34 1.96 -0.96
C GLY A 83 -18.39 1.37 -2.37
N LEU A 84 -17.64 0.30 -2.65
CA LEU A 84 -17.55 -0.34 -3.98
C LEU A 84 -18.06 -1.80 -4.00
N GLY A 85 -18.89 -2.20 -3.03
CA GLY A 85 -19.40 -3.57 -2.93
C GLY A 85 -20.13 -4.07 -4.17
N GLU A 86 -20.87 -3.19 -4.86
CA GLU A 86 -21.64 -3.50 -6.06
C GLU A 86 -20.79 -3.53 -7.35
N GLN A 87 -19.56 -2.99 -7.32
CA GLN A 87 -18.69 -2.84 -8.48
C GLN A 87 -17.58 -3.90 -8.59
N ILE A 88 -17.58 -4.91 -7.74
CA ILE A 88 -16.49 -5.89 -7.60
C ILE A 88 -16.12 -6.61 -8.91
N ASN A 89 -17.09 -6.80 -9.81
CA ASN A 89 -16.91 -7.49 -11.09
C ASN A 89 -16.52 -6.54 -12.25
N LYS A 90 -16.56 -5.21 -12.04
CA LYS A 90 -16.14 -4.24 -13.06
C LYS A 90 -14.62 -4.27 -13.25
N ARG A 91 -14.19 -3.73 -14.40
CA ARG A 91 -12.77 -3.49 -14.71
C ARG A 91 -12.44 -2.01 -14.51
N PRO A 92 -11.16 -1.64 -14.30
CA PRO A 92 -10.74 -0.25 -14.18
C PRO A 92 -11.25 0.67 -15.31
N SER A 93 -11.32 0.17 -16.55
CA SER A 93 -11.85 0.92 -17.70
C SER A 93 -13.33 1.29 -17.60
N GLN A 94 -14.06 0.72 -16.67
CA GLN A 94 -15.48 0.96 -16.40
C GLN A 94 -15.72 1.83 -15.16
N MET A 95 -14.65 2.41 -14.60
CA MET A 95 -14.64 3.12 -13.33
C MET A 95 -14.24 4.57 -13.51
N SER A 96 -14.81 5.47 -12.70
CA SER A 96 -14.31 6.85 -12.61
C SER A 96 -12.97 6.92 -11.87
N GLY A 97 -12.25 8.06 -11.99
CA GLY A 97 -10.99 8.28 -11.27
C GLY A 97 -11.13 8.10 -9.77
N GLY A 98 -12.15 8.67 -9.15
CA GLY A 98 -12.43 8.51 -7.72
C GLY A 98 -12.77 7.07 -7.32
N GLN A 99 -13.47 6.33 -8.19
CA GLN A 99 -13.73 4.92 -7.95
C GLN A 99 -12.45 4.09 -8.05
N MET A 100 -11.57 4.37 -9.02
CA MET A 100 -10.26 3.71 -9.13
C MET A 100 -9.38 3.99 -7.91
N GLN A 101 -9.41 5.21 -7.37
CA GLN A 101 -8.69 5.54 -6.15
C GLN A 101 -9.25 4.79 -4.94
N ARG A 102 -10.57 4.63 -4.83
CA ARG A 102 -11.16 3.80 -3.77
C ARG A 102 -10.73 2.34 -3.89
N VAL A 103 -10.59 1.79 -5.11
CA VAL A 103 -10.01 0.44 -5.31
C VAL A 103 -8.57 0.37 -4.83
N ALA A 104 -7.74 1.39 -5.12
CA ALA A 104 -6.36 1.46 -4.65
C ALA A 104 -6.29 1.50 -3.11
N ILE A 105 -7.18 2.26 -2.47
CA ILE A 105 -7.30 2.29 -1.00
C ILE A 105 -7.75 0.92 -0.46
N ALA A 106 -8.76 0.28 -1.05
CA ALA A 106 -9.20 -1.06 -0.65
C ALA A 106 -8.05 -2.08 -0.73
N ARG A 107 -7.24 -2.02 -1.79
CA ARG A 107 -6.04 -2.85 -1.95
C ARG A 107 -4.99 -2.56 -0.87
N ALA A 108 -4.82 -1.30 -0.49
CA ALA A 108 -3.87 -0.91 0.55
C ALA A 108 -4.25 -1.45 1.93
N ILE A 109 -5.56 -1.48 2.27
CA ILE A 109 -6.03 -1.89 3.59
C ILE A 109 -6.34 -3.39 3.73
N VAL A 110 -6.37 -4.16 2.64
CA VAL A 110 -6.87 -5.54 2.65
C VAL A 110 -6.02 -6.51 3.48
N ASN A 111 -4.72 -6.25 3.62
CA ASN A 111 -3.80 -6.97 4.51
C ASN A 111 -3.87 -6.52 5.96
N ASN A 112 -4.72 -5.56 6.29
CA ASN A 112 -4.82 -4.94 7.61
C ASN A 112 -3.47 -4.37 8.09
N PRO A 113 -2.77 -3.52 7.30
CA PRO A 113 -1.48 -2.97 7.67
C PRO A 113 -1.61 -2.01 8.85
N ASP A 114 -0.49 -1.74 9.54
CA ASP A 114 -0.43 -0.72 10.59
C ASP A 114 -0.24 0.68 10.03
N ILE A 115 0.45 0.78 8.88
CA ILE A 115 0.82 2.05 8.24
C ILE A 115 0.30 2.09 6.80
N ILE A 116 -0.27 3.22 6.40
CA ILE A 116 -0.64 3.50 5.02
C ILE A 116 0.21 4.66 4.50
N LEU A 117 0.92 4.42 3.41
CA LEU A 117 1.71 5.42 2.71
C LEU A 117 0.90 5.92 1.50
N ALA A 118 0.49 7.18 1.54
CA ALA A 118 -0.33 7.79 0.50
C ALA A 118 0.48 8.87 -0.24
N ASP A 119 0.74 8.63 -1.52
CA ASP A 119 1.47 9.53 -2.40
C ASP A 119 0.48 10.26 -3.32
N GLU A 120 0.25 11.55 -3.04
CA GLU A 120 -0.71 12.40 -3.77
C GLU A 120 -2.08 11.73 -4.02
N PRO A 121 -2.76 11.21 -2.98
CA PRO A 121 -3.94 10.35 -3.16
C PRO A 121 -5.14 11.07 -3.83
N THR A 122 -5.09 12.38 -3.96
CA THR A 122 -6.12 13.22 -4.58
C THR A 122 -5.64 13.98 -5.81
N GLY A 123 -4.36 13.85 -6.20
CA GLY A 123 -3.72 14.69 -7.22
C GLY A 123 -4.31 14.58 -8.64
N ALA A 124 -5.04 13.49 -8.94
CA ALA A 124 -5.69 13.26 -10.24
C ALA A 124 -7.23 13.42 -10.18
N LEU A 125 -7.78 14.03 -9.10
CA LEU A 125 -9.22 14.08 -8.83
C LEU A 125 -9.72 15.51 -8.77
N ASP A 126 -11.01 15.72 -9.06
CA ASP A 126 -11.70 16.97 -8.80
C ASP A 126 -11.86 17.22 -7.29
N SER A 127 -12.22 18.45 -6.94
CA SER A 127 -12.29 18.90 -5.55
C SER A 127 -13.31 18.13 -4.71
N GLU A 128 -14.48 17.80 -5.27
CA GLU A 128 -15.53 17.07 -4.56
C GLU A 128 -15.10 15.63 -4.30
N THR A 129 -14.60 14.96 -5.32
CA THR A 129 -14.07 13.59 -5.21
C THR A 129 -12.87 13.54 -4.25
N SER A 130 -12.00 14.55 -4.27
CA SER A 130 -10.87 14.67 -3.35
C SER A 130 -11.33 14.69 -1.88
N VAL A 131 -12.36 15.46 -1.55
CA VAL A 131 -12.95 15.48 -0.21
C VAL A 131 -13.47 14.09 0.18
N GLN A 132 -14.16 13.39 -0.73
CA GLN A 132 -14.66 12.04 -0.45
C GLN A 132 -13.53 11.03 -0.18
N ILE A 133 -12.42 11.11 -0.91
CA ILE A 133 -11.23 10.26 -0.68
C ILE A 133 -10.60 10.59 0.68
N MET A 134 -10.48 11.88 1.01
CA MET A 134 -9.91 12.30 2.30
C MET A 134 -10.78 11.88 3.49
N GLU A 135 -12.11 11.89 3.37
CA GLU A 135 -12.99 11.37 4.43
C GLU A 135 -12.81 9.86 4.63
N ILE A 136 -12.62 9.07 3.56
CA ILE A 136 -12.30 7.64 3.67
C ILE A 136 -10.95 7.44 4.38
N LEU A 137 -9.91 8.19 4.00
CA LEU A 137 -8.60 8.11 4.65
C LEU A 137 -8.68 8.53 6.12
N LYS A 138 -9.41 9.58 6.45
CA LYS A 138 -9.66 10.02 7.83
C LYS A 138 -10.36 8.95 8.67
N ASP A 139 -11.31 8.23 8.09
CA ASP A 139 -11.98 7.13 8.80
C ASP A 139 -11.02 5.98 9.09
N ILE A 140 -10.17 5.63 8.13
CA ILE A 140 -9.12 4.63 8.30
C ILE A 140 -8.06 5.08 9.33
N ALA A 141 -7.76 6.38 9.41
CA ALA A 141 -6.78 6.95 10.34
C ALA A 141 -7.20 6.84 11.82
N LYS A 142 -8.43 6.44 12.13
CA LYS A 142 -8.85 6.15 13.50
C LYS A 142 -8.10 4.95 14.11
N ASP A 143 -7.72 3.99 13.26
CA ASP A 143 -7.10 2.72 13.65
C ASP A 143 -5.70 2.51 13.06
N LYS A 144 -5.27 3.36 12.11
CA LYS A 144 -4.05 3.21 11.32
C LYS A 144 -3.26 4.49 11.27
N LEU A 145 -1.92 4.39 11.22
CA LEU A 145 -1.08 5.53 10.88
C LEU A 145 -1.14 5.78 9.37
N ILE A 146 -1.52 7.00 8.97
CA ILE A 146 -1.44 7.43 7.57
C ILE A 146 -0.33 8.46 7.42
N ILE A 147 0.65 8.17 6.57
CA ILE A 147 1.68 9.12 6.15
C ILE A 147 1.37 9.52 4.72
N MET A 148 1.01 10.78 4.53
CA MET A 148 0.60 11.30 3.22
C MET A 148 1.57 12.37 2.73
N VAL A 149 1.95 12.31 1.46
CA VAL A 149 2.58 13.41 0.74
C VAL A 149 1.53 14.08 -0.12
N THR A 150 1.43 15.39 -0.03
CA THR A 150 0.54 16.19 -0.86
C THR A 150 1.09 17.61 -1.07
N HIS A 151 0.83 18.17 -2.24
CA HIS A 151 1.11 19.57 -2.55
C HIS A 151 -0.13 20.48 -2.30
N ASN A 152 -1.23 19.93 -1.78
CA ASN A 152 -2.43 20.69 -1.44
C ASN A 152 -2.44 21.06 0.06
N PRO A 153 -2.07 22.32 0.41
CA PRO A 153 -1.96 22.74 1.81
C PRO A 153 -3.31 22.79 2.54
N ASP A 154 -4.41 23.01 1.81
CA ASP A 154 -5.74 23.11 2.44
C ASP A 154 -6.23 21.74 2.88
N LEU A 155 -6.02 20.70 2.05
CA LEU A 155 -6.31 19.33 2.44
C LEU A 155 -5.40 18.87 3.60
N ALA A 156 -4.11 19.20 3.55
CA ALA A 156 -3.19 18.89 4.65
C ALA A 156 -3.67 19.50 5.96
N LYS A 157 -3.99 20.82 5.99
CA LYS A 157 -4.47 21.52 7.19
C LYS A 157 -5.78 20.97 7.73
N ARG A 158 -6.69 20.54 6.83
CA ARG A 158 -8.02 20.06 7.23
C ARG A 158 -8.03 18.65 7.78
N TYR A 159 -7.13 17.78 7.28
CA TYR A 159 -7.21 16.33 7.52
C TYR A 159 -6.06 15.76 8.34
N SER A 160 -4.91 16.45 8.43
CA SER A 160 -3.74 15.94 9.14
C SER A 160 -3.69 16.41 10.58
N THR A 161 -3.21 15.54 11.47
CA THR A 161 -2.92 15.86 12.88
C THR A 161 -1.55 16.50 13.04
N ARG A 162 -0.57 16.14 12.18
CA ARG A 162 0.78 16.70 12.14
C ARG A 162 1.16 17.00 10.70
N ILE A 163 1.78 18.13 10.45
CA ILE A 163 2.25 18.59 9.14
C ILE A 163 3.74 18.88 9.21
N ILE A 164 4.52 18.20 8.37
CA ILE A 164 5.94 18.44 8.17
C ILE A 164 6.10 19.09 6.80
N SER A 165 6.54 20.35 6.77
CA SER A 165 6.79 21.07 5.53
C SER A 165 8.23 20.84 5.09
N ILE A 166 8.42 20.47 3.82
CA ILE A 166 9.73 20.19 3.23
C ILE A 166 9.90 21.10 2.02
N LEU A 167 11.03 21.80 1.94
CA LEU A 167 11.43 22.63 0.82
C LEU A 167 12.90 22.30 0.49
N ASP A 168 13.18 22.02 -0.78
CA ASP A 168 14.54 21.69 -1.28
C ASP A 168 15.25 20.58 -0.49
N GLY A 169 14.47 19.63 0.05
CA GLY A 169 14.97 18.50 0.83
C GLY A 169 15.20 18.79 2.31
N GLU A 170 14.95 20.02 2.78
CA GLU A 170 15.07 20.42 4.17
C GLU A 170 13.70 20.58 4.84
N ILE A 171 13.61 20.20 6.12
CA ILE A 171 12.41 20.44 6.93
C ILE A 171 12.37 21.91 7.32
N THR A 172 11.36 22.61 6.82
CA THR A 172 11.17 24.05 7.09
C THR A 172 10.19 24.30 8.23
N ASN A 173 9.25 23.38 8.47
CA ASN A 173 8.29 23.48 9.55
C ASN A 173 7.81 22.10 9.98
N ASP A 174 7.51 21.96 11.27
CA ASP A 174 6.86 20.79 11.86
C ASP A 174 5.85 21.28 12.90
N THR A 175 4.59 20.96 12.74
CA THR A 175 3.51 21.47 13.62
C THR A 175 3.44 20.79 14.97
N ASP A 176 4.04 19.60 15.10
CA ASP A 176 4.07 18.82 16.34
C ASP A 176 5.37 17.99 16.40
N PRO A 177 6.53 18.65 16.63
CA PRO A 177 7.83 17.98 16.59
C PRO A 177 7.95 16.95 17.71
N PHE A 178 8.27 15.71 17.34
CA PHE A 178 8.53 14.63 18.29
C PHE A 178 9.89 14.85 18.97
N VAL A 179 9.87 14.92 20.30
CA VAL A 179 11.10 14.94 21.12
C VAL A 179 11.27 13.56 21.74
N PRO A 180 12.21 12.73 21.24
CA PRO A 180 12.39 11.37 21.72
C PRO A 180 12.85 11.37 23.19
N GLN A 181 12.16 10.62 24.05
CA GLN A 181 12.60 10.34 25.41
C GLN A 181 13.36 9.01 25.44
N LYS A 182 14.36 8.89 26.33
CA LYS A 182 15.15 7.65 26.43
C LYS A 182 14.32 6.39 26.68
N SER A 183 13.18 6.52 27.39
CA SER A 183 12.24 5.45 27.66
C SER A 183 11.53 4.90 26.41
N ASP A 184 11.43 5.71 25.34
CA ASP A 184 10.70 5.29 24.12
C ASP A 184 11.45 4.21 23.35
N TYR A 185 12.80 4.18 23.45
CA TYR A 185 13.62 3.19 22.78
C TYR A 185 13.73 1.86 23.54
N ASP A 186 13.56 1.86 24.86
CA ASP A 186 13.69 0.64 25.67
C ASP A 186 12.42 -0.22 25.64
N GLY A 187 11.22 0.39 25.60
CA GLY A 187 9.95 -0.31 25.47
C GLY A 187 9.71 -0.93 24.08
N GLU A 188 10.32 -0.37 23.03
CA GLU A 188 10.19 -0.88 21.66
C GLU A 188 11.04 -2.14 21.42
N LYS A 189 12.17 -2.29 22.10
CA LYS A 189 13.01 -3.51 22.03
C LYS A 189 12.29 -4.74 22.56
N GLU A 190 11.55 -4.60 23.67
CA GLU A 190 10.76 -5.71 24.24
C GLU A 190 9.61 -6.14 23.31
N LYS A 191 8.90 -5.18 22.68
CA LYS A 191 7.85 -5.47 21.70
C LYS A 191 8.38 -6.15 20.44
N ALA A 192 9.55 -5.72 19.93
CA ALA A 192 10.19 -6.32 18.76
C ALA A 192 10.64 -7.79 19.04
N GLU A 193 11.00 -8.13 20.26
CA GLU A 193 11.32 -9.52 20.63
C GLU A 193 10.08 -10.42 20.75
N GLU A 194 8.94 -9.87 21.20
CA GLU A 194 7.67 -10.60 21.25
C GLU A 194 7.09 -10.84 19.84
N GLU A 195 7.19 -9.88 18.92
CA GLU A 195 6.73 -10.02 17.54
C GLU A 195 7.58 -11.04 16.75
N LYS A 196 8.89 -11.14 17.00
CA LYS A 196 9.75 -12.20 16.44
C LYS A 196 9.26 -13.61 16.77
N LYS A 197 8.59 -13.80 17.92
CA LYS A 197 8.00 -15.10 18.32
C LYS A 197 6.66 -15.39 17.64
N LYS A 198 5.96 -14.38 17.09
CA LYS A 198 4.64 -14.50 16.45
C LYS A 198 4.66 -14.40 14.93
N GLY A 199 5.76 -13.99 14.30
CA GLY A 199 5.86 -13.71 12.87
C GLY A 199 5.74 -14.96 12.00
N LYS A 200 4.60 -15.15 11.34
CA LYS A 200 4.48 -16.06 10.20
C LYS A 200 5.33 -15.52 9.06
N LYS A 201 6.36 -16.26 8.64
CA LYS A 201 7.16 -15.93 7.46
C LYS A 201 6.21 -15.77 6.25
N ALA A 202 6.34 -14.69 5.50
CA ALA A 202 5.69 -14.54 4.22
C ALA A 202 6.14 -15.69 3.31
N SER A 203 5.23 -16.59 2.96
CA SER A 203 5.52 -17.71 2.06
C SER A 203 4.42 -17.82 1.03
N MET A 204 4.81 -17.68 -0.23
CA MET A 204 3.92 -18.00 -1.34
C MET A 204 3.95 -19.51 -1.57
N SER A 205 2.77 -20.14 -1.68
CA SER A 205 2.71 -21.57 -2.01
C SER A 205 3.36 -21.83 -3.37
N THR A 206 4.13 -22.92 -3.47
CA THR A 206 4.81 -23.33 -4.72
C THR A 206 3.82 -23.45 -5.88
N SER A 207 2.60 -23.90 -5.62
CA SER A 207 1.49 -23.96 -6.58
C SER A 207 1.08 -22.56 -7.09
N THR A 208 1.04 -21.56 -6.23
CA THR A 208 0.73 -20.16 -6.60
C THR A 208 1.88 -19.53 -7.40
N ALA A 209 3.14 -19.78 -7.02
CA ALA A 209 4.31 -19.32 -7.76
C ALA A 209 4.36 -19.94 -9.17
N PHE A 210 4.09 -21.23 -9.28
CA PHE A 210 4.04 -21.94 -10.56
C PHE A 210 2.89 -21.42 -11.45
N SER A 211 1.71 -21.21 -10.89
CA SER A 211 0.56 -20.67 -11.61
C SER A 211 0.80 -19.24 -12.15
N LEU A 212 1.44 -18.37 -11.35
CA LEU A 212 1.81 -17.01 -11.78
C LEU A 212 2.88 -17.05 -12.88
N SER A 213 3.89 -17.92 -12.74
CA SER A 213 4.94 -18.13 -13.75
C SER A 213 4.38 -18.66 -15.06
N LEU A 214 3.54 -19.67 -15.02
CA LEU A 214 2.90 -20.26 -16.19
C LEU A 214 2.00 -19.25 -16.93
N ARG A 215 1.25 -18.44 -16.18
CA ARG A 215 0.37 -17.40 -16.75
C ARG A 215 1.17 -16.28 -17.42
N ASN A 216 2.35 -15.90 -16.88
CA ASN A 216 3.26 -14.95 -17.52
C ASN A 216 3.87 -15.53 -18.80
N LEU A 217 4.20 -16.81 -18.83
CA LEU A 217 4.74 -17.49 -20.01
C LEU A 217 3.69 -17.60 -21.14
N THR A 218 2.44 -17.94 -20.82
CA THR A 218 1.37 -18.02 -21.83
C THR A 218 1.02 -16.64 -22.39
N THR A 219 1.05 -15.58 -21.58
CA THR A 219 0.79 -14.20 -22.04
C THR A 219 1.91 -13.68 -22.95
N LYS A 220 3.18 -14.02 -22.66
CA LYS A 220 4.32 -13.68 -23.53
C LYS A 220 4.27 -14.47 -24.85
N LYS A 221 3.98 -15.76 -24.83
CA LYS A 221 3.86 -16.58 -26.07
C LYS A 221 2.71 -16.12 -26.97
N ALA A 222 1.56 -15.77 -26.42
CA ALA A 222 0.43 -15.22 -27.20
C ALA A 222 0.82 -13.88 -27.86
N ARG A 223 1.59 -13.04 -27.19
CA ARG A 223 2.06 -11.74 -27.74
C ARG A 223 3.07 -11.96 -28.87
N THR A 224 4.00 -12.92 -28.74
CA THR A 224 5.00 -13.26 -29.75
C THR A 224 4.36 -13.90 -30.99
N PHE A 225 3.31 -14.72 -30.82
CA PHE A 225 2.56 -15.30 -31.93
C PHE A 225 1.78 -14.24 -32.73
N LEU A 226 1.16 -13.27 -32.05
CA LEU A 226 0.42 -12.17 -32.69
C LEU A 226 1.35 -11.21 -33.48
N THR A 227 2.56 -10.96 -32.99
CA THR A 227 3.54 -10.13 -33.74
C THR A 227 4.15 -10.86 -34.92
N ALA A 228 4.30 -12.19 -34.88
CA ALA A 228 4.79 -12.98 -36.02
C ALA A 228 3.74 -13.09 -37.15
N PHE A 229 2.45 -13.04 -36.84
CA PHE A 229 1.37 -13.10 -37.85
C PHE A 229 1.00 -11.75 -38.46
N ALA A 230 1.34 -10.64 -37.82
CA ALA A 230 1.08 -9.28 -38.33
C ALA A 230 2.21 -8.73 -39.21
N GLY A 231 3.30 -9.50 -39.42
CA GLY A 231 4.47 -9.13 -40.21
C GLY A 231 4.70 -9.99 -41.46
N SER A 232 3.65 -10.73 -41.90
CA SER A 232 3.70 -11.53 -43.14
C SER A 232 2.75 -10.95 -44.18
#